data_9cfe6d63c64c809d808dcdf8dae55a9f
#
_entry.id   9cfe6d63c64c809d808dcdf8dae55a9f
#
_cell.length_a   1.000
_cell.length_b   1.000
_cell.length_c   1.000
_cell.angle_alpha   90.00
_cell.angle_beta   90.00
_cell.angle_gamma   90.00
#
_symmetry.space_group_name_H-M   'P 1'
#
loop_
_entity.id
_entity.type
_entity.pdbx_description
1 polymer ?
#
loop_
_entity_poly.entity_id
_entity_poly.type
_entity_poly.pdbx_seq_one_letter_code
_entity_poly.pdbx_strand_id
1 'polypeptide(L)'
;YDPYQLDDPELTSGKHRTVLRLNSYMVSMTAYAKPSELKKDLNERFREKFPHIEVTLTKLRSLKRDILKVASSQDCSLDLTSVAYAFVYFEKLILKEKINKPNRKLMAGACLLLAAKFNDDKRVKIKFVIDKIADKMKVQVRELLSFEFQALVGLDFNLHIPAWEVVPHLKRLESDQFYQL
;
A
#
# COMPACT_ATOMS: atom_id res chain seq x y z
N TYR A 1 -8.38 2.28 12.52
CA TYR A 1 -7.49 1.70 11.51
C TYR A 1 -6.48 0.77 12.17
N ASP A 2 -6.34 -0.43 11.64
CA ASP A 2 -5.33 -1.40 12.06
C ASP A 2 -4.33 -1.61 10.90
N PRO A 3 -3.03 -1.33 11.10
CA PRO A 3 -2.00 -1.47 10.07
C PRO A 3 -1.73 -2.92 9.61
N TYR A 4 -2.29 -3.90 10.28
CA TYR A 4 -2.22 -5.32 9.89
C TYR A 4 -3.48 -5.82 9.16
N GLN A 5 -4.56 -5.04 9.15
CA GLN A 5 -5.87 -5.47 8.66
C GLN A 5 -5.86 -5.93 7.19
N LEU A 6 -5.15 -5.18 6.32
CA LEU A 6 -5.05 -5.49 4.89
C LEU A 6 -3.84 -6.39 4.55
N ASP A 7 -2.91 -6.56 5.48
CA ASP A 7 -1.72 -7.41 5.35
C ASP A 7 -1.80 -8.67 6.24
N ASP A 8 -3.00 -9.10 6.61
CA ASP A 8 -3.27 -10.27 7.45
C ASP A 8 -2.48 -11.50 6.94
N PRO A 9 -1.79 -12.25 7.83
CA PRO A 9 -1.06 -13.46 7.46
C PRO A 9 -1.91 -14.52 6.72
N GLU A 10 -3.21 -14.61 7.02
CA GLU A 10 -4.12 -15.51 6.30
C GLU A 10 -4.30 -15.09 4.84
N LEU A 11 -4.19 -13.79 4.54
CA LEU A 11 -4.21 -13.26 3.18
C LEU A 11 -2.88 -13.47 2.43
N THR A 12 -1.84 -13.95 3.09
CA THR A 12 -0.53 -14.22 2.45
C THR A 12 -0.44 -15.64 1.89
N SER A 13 -1.00 -16.62 2.59
CA SER A 13 -0.84 -18.06 2.27
C SER A 13 -2.10 -18.71 1.71
N GLY A 14 -3.27 -18.08 1.81
CA GLY A 14 -4.53 -18.65 1.36
C GLY A 14 -4.88 -19.98 2.08
N LYS A 15 -5.57 -20.87 1.37
CA LYS A 15 -5.94 -22.22 1.86
C LYS A 15 -4.77 -23.17 1.99
N HIS A 16 -3.61 -22.81 1.44
CA HIS A 16 -2.46 -23.69 1.31
C HIS A 16 -1.58 -23.74 2.56
N ARG A 17 -1.93 -22.99 3.59
CA ARG A 17 -1.19 -22.99 4.85
C ARG A 17 -1.86 -23.90 5.89
N THR A 18 -1.12 -24.89 6.34
CA THR A 18 -1.50 -25.73 7.46
C THR A 18 -0.58 -25.44 8.66
N VAL A 19 -1.18 -25.19 9.82
CA VAL A 19 -0.41 -25.00 11.07
C VAL A 19 -0.56 -26.27 11.91
N LEU A 20 0.54 -26.97 12.11
CA LEU A 20 0.63 -28.13 13.00
C LEU A 20 1.13 -27.65 14.37
N ARG A 21 0.33 -27.89 15.41
CA ARG A 21 0.72 -27.66 16.81
C ARG A 21 1.29 -28.96 17.38
N LEU A 22 2.56 -28.96 17.67
CA LEU A 22 3.25 -30.05 18.37
C LEU A 22 3.51 -29.62 19.82
N ASN A 23 3.74 -30.58 20.71
CA ASN A 23 3.87 -30.30 22.15
C ASN A 23 4.94 -29.27 22.52
N SER A 24 5.99 -29.14 21.72
CA SER A 24 7.11 -28.23 22.00
C SER A 24 7.26 -27.09 20.99
N TYR A 25 6.57 -27.13 19.85
CA TYR A 25 6.71 -26.11 18.80
C TYR A 25 5.52 -26.11 17.82
N MET A 26 5.37 -25.01 17.09
CA MET A 26 4.42 -24.88 16.00
C MET A 26 5.13 -24.90 14.66
N VAL A 27 4.65 -25.71 13.74
CA VAL A 27 5.14 -25.79 12.36
C VAL A 27 4.09 -25.28 11.42
N SER A 28 4.47 -24.35 10.55
CA SER A 28 3.63 -23.90 9.44
C SER A 28 4.11 -24.56 8.16
N MET A 29 3.23 -25.35 7.55
CA MET A 29 3.46 -25.98 6.26
C MET A 29 2.62 -25.24 5.21
N THR A 30 3.25 -24.82 4.13
CA THR A 30 2.55 -24.23 2.99
C THR A 30 2.63 -25.21 1.82
N ALA A 31 1.49 -25.74 1.40
CA ALA A 31 1.42 -26.59 0.22
C ALA A 31 1.74 -25.78 -1.04
N TYR A 32 2.45 -26.40 -1.99
CA TYR A 32 2.71 -25.76 -3.28
C TYR A 32 1.40 -25.54 -4.03
N ALA A 33 1.18 -24.31 -4.47
CA ALA A 33 0.10 -23.94 -5.36
C ALA A 33 0.67 -23.15 -6.56
N LYS A 34 0.06 -23.32 -7.73
CA LYS A 34 0.43 -22.50 -8.89
C LYS A 34 0.19 -21.02 -8.56
N PRO A 35 1.10 -20.11 -8.94
CA PRO A 35 0.95 -18.68 -8.62
C PRO A 35 -0.38 -18.06 -9.08
N SER A 36 -0.94 -18.56 -10.19
CA SER A 36 -2.25 -18.10 -10.70
C SER A 36 -3.42 -18.53 -9.80
N GLU A 37 -3.38 -19.74 -9.27
CA GLU A 37 -4.39 -20.29 -8.37
C GLU A 37 -4.33 -19.61 -7.01
N LEU A 38 -3.11 -19.47 -6.47
CA LEU A 38 -2.88 -18.73 -5.22
C LEU A 38 -3.40 -17.29 -5.33
N LYS A 39 -3.09 -16.59 -6.43
CA LYS A 39 -3.58 -15.23 -6.67
C LYS A 39 -5.11 -15.16 -6.69
N LYS A 40 -5.77 -16.13 -7.31
CA LYS A 40 -7.23 -16.20 -7.37
C LYS A 40 -7.83 -16.42 -5.98
N ASP A 41 -7.32 -17.42 -5.25
CA ASP A 41 -7.77 -17.73 -3.90
C ASP A 41 -7.59 -16.55 -2.92
N LEU A 42 -6.44 -15.87 -2.97
CA LEU A 42 -6.18 -14.69 -2.15
C LEU A 42 -7.14 -13.54 -2.44
N ASN A 43 -7.44 -13.29 -3.72
CA ASN A 43 -8.39 -12.24 -4.09
C ASN A 43 -9.85 -12.60 -3.71
N GLU A 44 -10.24 -13.88 -3.78
CA GLU A 44 -11.54 -14.35 -3.34
C GLU A 44 -11.71 -14.15 -1.83
N ARG A 45 -10.74 -14.60 -1.02
CA ARG A 45 -10.74 -14.40 0.44
C ARG A 45 -10.75 -12.93 0.82
N PHE A 46 -9.98 -12.12 0.11
CA PHE A 46 -9.97 -10.67 0.35
C PHE A 46 -11.35 -10.06 0.09
N ARG A 47 -12.04 -10.49 -0.97
CA ARG A 47 -13.39 -10.03 -1.28
C ARG A 47 -14.42 -10.51 -0.26
N GLU A 48 -14.29 -11.72 0.24
CA GLU A 48 -15.16 -12.26 1.29
C GLU A 48 -15.00 -11.46 2.60
N LYS A 49 -13.74 -11.15 2.96
CA LYS A 49 -13.43 -10.38 4.17
C LYS A 49 -13.78 -8.89 4.05
N PHE A 50 -13.67 -8.33 2.86
CA PHE A 50 -13.89 -6.91 2.56
C PHE A 50 -14.81 -6.72 1.34
N PRO A 51 -16.11 -7.05 1.46
CA PRO A 51 -17.02 -7.04 0.32
C PRO A 51 -17.24 -5.64 -0.29
N HIS A 52 -17.02 -4.59 0.49
CA HIS A 52 -17.19 -3.20 0.06
C HIS A 52 -15.99 -2.63 -0.70
N ILE A 53 -14.82 -3.31 -0.66
CA ILE A 53 -13.62 -2.84 -1.33
C ILE A 53 -13.60 -3.30 -2.79
N GLU A 54 -13.63 -2.36 -3.73
CA GLU A 54 -13.60 -2.66 -5.17
C GLU A 54 -12.23 -3.08 -5.70
N VAL A 55 -11.15 -2.74 -4.99
CA VAL A 55 -9.77 -3.04 -5.40
C VAL A 55 -9.37 -4.42 -4.90
N THR A 56 -8.87 -5.28 -5.79
CA THR A 56 -8.38 -6.62 -5.39
C THR A 56 -7.07 -6.52 -4.59
N LEU A 57 -6.82 -7.49 -3.70
CA LEU A 57 -5.61 -7.56 -2.89
C LEU A 57 -4.33 -7.50 -3.74
N THR A 58 -4.29 -8.27 -4.83
CA THR A 58 -3.11 -8.27 -5.73
C THR A 58 -2.88 -6.91 -6.38
N LYS A 59 -3.95 -6.14 -6.66
CA LYS A 59 -3.82 -4.80 -7.21
C LYS A 59 -3.40 -3.78 -6.15
N LEU A 60 -3.92 -3.91 -4.94
CA LEU A 60 -3.49 -3.11 -3.78
C LEU A 60 -1.98 -3.26 -3.58
N ARG A 61 -1.50 -4.50 -3.48
CA ARG A 61 -0.06 -4.81 -3.33
C ARG A 61 0.78 -4.28 -4.50
N SER A 62 0.27 -4.39 -5.74
CA SER A 62 0.94 -3.82 -6.91
C SER A 62 1.08 -2.30 -6.82
N LEU A 63 0.04 -1.58 -6.38
CA LEU A 63 0.07 -0.13 -6.22
C LEU A 63 1.03 0.32 -5.11
N LYS A 64 1.08 -0.41 -3.98
CA LYS A 64 2.10 -0.16 -2.92
C LYS A 64 3.52 -0.33 -3.47
N ARG A 65 3.78 -1.36 -4.29
CA ARG A 65 5.08 -1.53 -4.96
C ARG A 65 5.38 -0.40 -5.95
N ASP A 66 4.38 0.10 -6.65
CA ASP A 66 4.55 1.24 -7.56
C ASP A 66 4.88 2.52 -6.79
N ILE A 67 4.24 2.77 -5.63
CA ILE A 67 4.58 3.86 -4.69
C ILE A 67 6.05 3.74 -4.26
N LEU A 68 6.48 2.56 -3.80
CA LEU A 68 7.85 2.32 -3.36
C LEU A 68 8.86 2.55 -4.50
N LYS A 69 8.57 2.06 -5.71
CA LYS A 69 9.44 2.27 -6.89
C LYS A 69 9.59 3.73 -7.27
N VAL A 70 8.54 4.53 -7.13
CA VAL A 70 8.62 5.98 -7.34
C VAL A 70 9.52 6.62 -6.27
N ALA A 71 9.27 6.29 -5.01
CA ALA A 71 10.00 6.85 -3.87
C ALA A 71 11.50 6.52 -3.90
N SER A 72 11.86 5.28 -4.30
CA SER A 72 13.23 4.79 -4.38
C SER A 72 13.96 5.22 -5.66
N SER A 73 13.33 6.00 -6.54
CA SER A 73 14.01 6.50 -7.75
C SER A 73 15.10 7.52 -7.38
N GLN A 74 16.22 7.50 -8.11
CA GLN A 74 17.37 8.37 -7.82
C GLN A 74 17.01 9.86 -7.76
N ASP A 75 16.05 10.31 -8.56
CA ASP A 75 15.63 11.70 -8.63
C ASP A 75 14.71 12.13 -7.46
N CYS A 76 14.02 11.17 -6.84
CA CYS A 76 13.09 11.45 -5.74
C CYS A 76 13.74 11.19 -4.38
N SER A 77 14.41 10.04 -4.20
CA SER A 77 15.10 9.63 -2.95
C SER A 77 14.30 9.96 -1.69
N LEU A 78 12.99 9.63 -1.73
CA LEU A 78 12.11 9.86 -0.58
C LEU A 78 12.49 8.91 0.57
N ASP A 79 12.43 9.44 1.79
CA ASP A 79 12.62 8.62 2.99
C ASP A 79 11.56 7.52 3.12
N LEU A 80 11.96 6.36 3.66
CA LEU A 80 11.06 5.23 3.91
C LEU A 80 9.90 5.61 4.85
N THR A 81 10.12 6.58 5.73
CA THR A 81 9.07 7.14 6.57
C THR A 81 7.96 7.77 5.73
N SER A 82 8.31 8.56 4.71
CA SER A 82 7.32 9.14 3.78
C SER A 82 6.55 8.08 3.01
N VAL A 83 7.21 6.98 2.63
CA VAL A 83 6.55 5.82 2.00
C VAL A 83 5.58 5.15 2.97
N ALA A 84 5.97 4.97 4.23
CA ALA A 84 5.10 4.40 5.26
C ALA A 84 3.85 5.26 5.49
N TYR A 85 3.99 6.59 5.57
CA TYR A 85 2.85 7.52 5.61
C TYR A 85 1.93 7.38 4.39
N ALA A 86 2.52 7.30 3.18
CA ALA A 86 1.75 7.11 1.96
C ALA A 86 0.96 5.80 1.97
N PHE A 87 1.51 4.71 2.53
CA PHE A 87 0.80 3.44 2.69
C PHE A 87 -0.38 3.55 3.64
N VAL A 88 -0.21 4.22 4.79
CA VAL A 88 -1.30 4.43 5.75
C VAL A 88 -2.41 5.28 5.13
N TYR A 89 -2.08 6.38 4.44
CA TYR A 89 -3.08 7.21 3.74
C TYR A 89 -3.85 6.39 2.71
N PHE A 90 -3.13 5.62 1.91
CA PHE A 90 -3.73 4.80 0.86
C PHE A 90 -4.66 3.72 1.43
N GLU A 91 -4.26 3.02 2.48
CA GLU A 91 -5.09 2.02 3.14
C GLU A 91 -6.32 2.62 3.82
N LYS A 92 -6.17 3.75 4.51
CA LYS A 92 -7.31 4.47 5.10
C LYS A 92 -8.35 4.86 4.04
N LEU A 93 -7.90 5.35 2.88
CA LEU A 93 -8.80 5.69 1.78
C LEU A 93 -9.46 4.47 1.15
N ILE A 94 -8.78 3.32 1.09
CA ILE A 94 -9.37 2.05 0.66
C ILE A 94 -10.47 1.62 1.62
N LEU A 95 -10.20 1.62 2.93
CA LEU A 95 -11.16 1.24 3.97
C LEU A 95 -12.36 2.21 4.05
N LYS A 96 -12.18 3.47 3.67
CA LYS A 96 -13.25 4.47 3.54
C LYS A 96 -13.98 4.41 2.18
N GLU A 97 -13.73 3.40 1.35
CA GLU A 97 -14.36 3.21 0.03
C GLU A 97 -14.17 4.40 -0.95
N LYS A 98 -13.11 5.19 -0.75
CA LYS A 98 -12.80 6.33 -1.63
C LYS A 98 -12.01 5.92 -2.87
N ILE A 99 -11.56 4.66 -2.93
CA ILE A 99 -10.72 4.14 -4.02
C ILE A 99 -11.49 3.07 -4.81
N ASN A 100 -11.65 3.33 -6.10
CA ASN A 100 -12.31 2.46 -7.06
C ASN A 100 -11.36 2.08 -8.23
N LYS A 101 -11.84 1.24 -9.13
CA LYS A 101 -11.04 0.78 -10.28
C LYS A 101 -10.51 1.91 -11.18
N PRO A 102 -11.26 2.97 -11.54
CA PRO A 102 -10.74 4.07 -12.36
C PRO A 102 -9.73 4.97 -11.62
N ASN A 103 -9.97 5.33 -10.34
CA ASN A 103 -9.15 6.34 -9.64
C ASN A 103 -7.95 5.78 -8.86
N ARG A 104 -7.82 4.46 -8.70
CA ARG A 104 -6.84 3.82 -7.81
C ARG A 104 -5.39 4.24 -8.01
N LYS A 105 -4.97 4.52 -9.26
CA LYS A 105 -3.60 4.97 -9.57
C LYS A 105 -3.38 6.43 -9.17
N LEU A 106 -4.36 7.28 -9.48
CA LEU A 106 -4.35 8.70 -9.12
C LEU A 106 -4.34 8.86 -7.61
N MET A 107 -5.20 8.12 -6.89
CA MET A 107 -5.24 8.14 -5.43
C MET A 107 -3.95 7.61 -4.80
N ALA A 108 -3.35 6.54 -5.34
CA ALA A 108 -2.06 6.03 -4.85
C ALA A 108 -0.95 7.09 -5.03
N GLY A 109 -0.90 7.74 -6.20
CA GLY A 109 0.05 8.83 -6.46
C GLY A 109 -0.21 10.06 -5.57
N ALA A 110 -1.46 10.43 -5.37
CA ALA A 110 -1.87 11.52 -4.49
C ALA A 110 -1.46 11.27 -3.03
N CYS A 111 -1.62 10.04 -2.52
CA CYS A 111 -1.15 9.68 -1.18
C CYS A 111 0.36 9.83 -1.02
N LEU A 112 1.14 9.43 -2.03
CA LEU A 112 2.60 9.62 -2.01
C LEU A 112 2.97 11.11 -2.05
N LEU A 113 2.28 11.89 -2.88
CA LEU A 113 2.51 13.33 -2.99
C LEU A 113 2.19 14.06 -1.67
N LEU A 114 1.06 13.73 -1.02
CA LEU A 114 0.70 14.26 0.30
C LEU A 114 1.73 13.89 1.36
N ALA A 115 2.18 12.64 1.39
CA ALA A 115 3.20 12.20 2.35
C ALA A 115 4.54 12.89 2.15
N ALA A 116 4.96 13.07 0.89
CA ALA A 116 6.20 13.80 0.57
C ALA A 116 6.12 15.27 0.99
N LYS A 117 4.98 15.93 0.78
CA LYS A 117 4.77 17.32 1.21
C LYS A 117 4.67 17.46 2.73
N PHE A 118 4.02 16.49 3.39
CA PHE A 118 3.83 16.52 4.84
C PHE A 118 5.13 16.37 5.62
N ASN A 119 6.01 15.47 5.17
CA ASN A 119 7.31 15.25 5.84
C ASN A 119 8.36 16.32 5.51
N ASP A 120 8.10 17.17 4.50
CA ASP A 120 8.92 18.35 4.12
C ASP A 120 10.43 18.11 4.14
N ASP A 121 10.88 17.05 3.47
CA ASP A 121 12.32 16.89 3.24
C ASP A 121 12.79 17.94 2.22
N LYS A 122 13.43 19.00 2.71
CA LYS A 122 13.95 20.13 1.90
C LYS A 122 14.88 19.69 0.77
N ARG A 123 15.43 18.47 0.83
CA ARG A 123 16.28 17.90 -0.22
C ARG A 123 15.45 17.42 -1.41
N VAL A 124 14.18 17.10 -1.20
CA VAL A 124 13.29 16.56 -2.22
C VAL A 124 12.55 17.70 -2.94
N LYS A 125 12.76 17.81 -4.25
CA LYS A 125 11.99 18.74 -5.08
C LYS A 125 10.67 18.09 -5.48
N ILE A 126 9.57 18.57 -4.94
CA ILE A 126 8.21 18.06 -5.18
C ILE A 126 7.88 17.93 -6.67
N LYS A 127 8.41 18.81 -7.52
CA LYS A 127 8.23 18.71 -8.97
C LYS A 127 8.72 17.36 -9.52
N PHE A 128 9.91 16.90 -9.10
CA PHE A 128 10.40 15.58 -9.55
C PHE A 128 9.54 14.42 -9.06
N VAL A 129 9.01 14.53 -7.85
CA VAL A 129 8.05 13.52 -7.33
C VAL A 129 6.80 13.45 -8.22
N ILE A 130 6.22 14.60 -8.58
CA ILE A 130 5.06 14.68 -9.46
C ILE A 130 5.37 14.05 -10.83
N ASP A 131 6.47 14.44 -11.44
CA ASP A 131 6.88 13.93 -12.76
C ASP A 131 7.11 12.40 -12.73
N LYS A 132 7.74 11.88 -11.68
CA LYS A 132 7.97 10.43 -11.50
C LYS A 132 6.69 9.65 -11.23
N ILE A 133 5.76 10.19 -10.44
CA ILE A 133 4.44 9.58 -10.25
C ILE A 133 3.73 9.48 -11.60
N ALA A 134 3.68 10.58 -12.36
CA ALA A 134 3.03 10.65 -13.66
C ALA A 134 3.63 9.62 -14.64
N ASP A 135 4.95 9.51 -14.69
CA ASP A 135 5.65 8.55 -15.55
C ASP A 135 5.40 7.09 -15.14
N LYS A 136 5.64 6.74 -13.87
CA LYS A 136 5.54 5.36 -13.38
C LYS A 136 4.11 4.83 -13.34
N MET A 137 3.17 5.65 -12.91
CA MET A 137 1.76 5.24 -12.78
C MET A 137 0.97 5.44 -14.06
N LYS A 138 1.58 6.11 -15.09
CA LYS A 138 0.93 6.44 -16.36
C LYS A 138 -0.36 7.24 -16.13
N VAL A 139 -0.24 8.36 -15.42
CA VAL A 139 -1.31 9.30 -15.12
C VAL A 139 -0.94 10.71 -15.55
N GLN A 140 -1.94 11.55 -15.83
CA GLN A 140 -1.70 12.95 -16.19
C GLN A 140 -1.44 13.79 -14.93
N VAL A 141 -0.46 14.69 -14.98
CA VAL A 141 -0.10 15.58 -13.87
C VAL A 141 -1.29 16.40 -13.41
N ARG A 142 -2.07 16.95 -14.34
CA ARG A 142 -3.25 17.76 -14.03
C ARG A 142 -4.29 16.98 -13.22
N GLU A 143 -4.54 15.74 -13.61
CA GLU A 143 -5.45 14.85 -12.88
C GLU A 143 -4.90 14.50 -11.51
N LEU A 144 -3.61 14.17 -11.42
CA LEU A 144 -2.95 13.86 -10.15
C LEU A 144 -3.12 15.00 -9.13
N LEU A 145 -2.89 16.24 -9.54
CA LEU A 145 -3.06 17.40 -8.67
C LEU A 145 -4.52 17.63 -8.25
N SER A 146 -5.48 17.32 -9.11
CA SER A 146 -6.91 17.35 -8.74
C SER A 146 -7.23 16.28 -7.69
N PHE A 147 -6.68 15.08 -7.85
CA PHE A 147 -6.87 13.97 -6.89
C PHE A 147 -6.12 14.15 -5.57
N GLU A 148 -5.09 14.99 -5.52
CA GLU A 148 -4.43 15.37 -4.27
C GLU A 148 -5.43 15.98 -3.28
N PHE A 149 -6.24 16.93 -3.73
CA PHE A 149 -7.27 17.54 -2.88
C PHE A 149 -8.36 16.54 -2.50
N GLN A 150 -8.78 15.67 -3.43
CA GLN A 150 -9.76 14.63 -3.12
C GLN A 150 -9.25 13.65 -2.07
N ALA A 151 -7.97 13.27 -2.14
CA ALA A 151 -7.33 12.41 -1.15
C ALA A 151 -7.28 13.10 0.23
N LEU A 152 -6.92 14.38 0.27
CA LEU A 152 -6.88 15.19 1.48
C LEU A 152 -8.26 15.28 2.15
N VAL A 153 -9.32 15.54 1.38
CA VAL A 153 -10.71 15.52 1.86
C VAL A 153 -11.10 14.12 2.36
N GLY A 154 -10.75 13.06 1.62
CA GLY A 154 -11.02 11.68 2.03
C GLY A 154 -10.32 11.26 3.33
N LEU A 155 -9.20 11.92 3.66
CA LEU A 155 -8.47 11.77 4.92
C LEU A 155 -8.99 12.73 6.03
N ASP A 156 -10.09 13.44 5.79
CA ASP A 156 -10.65 14.45 6.70
C ASP A 156 -9.63 15.53 7.11
N PHE A 157 -8.73 15.91 6.19
CA PHE A 157 -7.61 16.83 6.41
C PHE A 157 -6.64 16.36 7.51
N ASN A 158 -6.76 15.13 7.99
CA ASN A 158 -5.90 14.60 9.05
C ASN A 158 -4.70 13.84 8.46
N LEU A 159 -3.62 14.58 8.22
CA LEU A 159 -2.35 14.02 7.75
C LEU A 159 -1.43 13.63 8.93
N HIS A 160 -1.71 14.11 10.13
CA HIS A 160 -0.95 13.75 11.31
C HIS A 160 -1.39 12.40 11.86
N ILE A 161 -0.59 11.37 11.58
CA ILE A 161 -0.89 9.98 11.94
C ILE A 161 -0.07 9.58 13.16
N PRO A 162 -0.65 8.88 14.14
CA PRO A 162 0.08 8.41 15.29
C PRO A 162 1.13 7.36 14.90
N ALA A 163 2.26 7.35 15.60
CA ALA A 163 3.40 6.49 15.29
C ALA A 163 3.04 4.99 15.24
N TRP A 164 2.10 4.54 16.06
CA TRP A 164 1.69 3.13 16.08
C TRP A 164 1.01 2.66 14.78
N GLU A 165 0.48 3.56 13.96
CA GLU A 165 -0.04 3.23 12.64
C GLU A 165 1.06 3.18 11.56
N VAL A 166 2.10 4.00 11.70
CA VAL A 166 3.17 4.17 10.70
C VAL A 166 4.30 3.15 10.90
N VAL A 167 4.73 2.95 12.16
CA VAL A 167 5.88 2.09 12.51
C VAL A 167 5.76 0.65 11.97
N PRO A 168 4.59 -0.02 11.99
CA PRO A 168 4.48 -1.36 11.42
C PRO A 168 4.77 -1.40 9.92
N HIS A 169 4.34 -0.38 9.16
CA HIS A 169 4.66 -0.28 7.73
C HIS A 169 6.14 0.00 7.51
N LEU A 170 6.74 0.90 8.31
CA LEU A 170 8.16 1.20 8.22
C LEU A 170 9.01 -0.05 8.48
N LYS A 171 8.74 -0.80 9.55
CA LYS A 171 9.44 -2.06 9.86
C LYS A 171 9.35 -3.08 8.72
N ARG A 172 8.19 -3.20 8.06
CA ARG A 172 8.02 -4.09 6.91
C ARG A 172 8.83 -3.63 5.69
N LEU A 173 8.94 -2.31 5.48
CA LEU A 173 9.76 -1.74 4.42
C LEU A 173 11.26 -1.95 4.67
N GLU A 174 11.72 -1.84 5.92
CA GLU A 174 13.13 -2.06 6.32
C GLU A 174 13.54 -3.53 6.27
N SER A 175 12.62 -4.47 6.52
CA SER A 175 12.91 -5.91 6.62
C SER A 175 13.00 -6.66 5.30
N ASP A 176 13.04 -5.98 4.15
CA ASP A 176 13.02 -6.57 2.80
C ASP A 176 11.84 -7.51 2.48
N GLN A 177 10.95 -7.77 3.46
CA GLN A 177 9.76 -8.62 3.25
C GLN A 177 8.80 -8.03 2.21
N PHE A 178 8.95 -6.76 1.89
CA PHE A 178 8.11 -6.08 0.90
C PHE A 178 8.43 -6.46 -0.54
N TYR A 179 9.62 -6.99 -0.80
CA TYR A 179 10.04 -7.42 -2.15
C TYR A 179 9.58 -8.84 -2.51
N GLN A 180 9.14 -9.62 -1.52
CA GLN A 180 8.72 -11.02 -1.69
C GLN A 180 7.21 -11.20 -1.93
N LEU A 181 6.44 -10.13 -1.89
CA LEU A 181 4.99 -10.10 -2.12
C LEU A 181 4.67 -9.58 -3.54
#